data_6450796a9adfab52082c3532589327a7
#
_entry.id   6450796a9adfab52082c3532589327a7
#
_cell.length_a   1.000
_cell.length_b   1.000
_cell.length_c   1.000
_cell.angle_alpha   90.00
_cell.angle_beta   90.00
_cell.angle_gamma   90.00
#
_symmetry.space_group_name_H-M   'P 1'
#
loop_
_entity.id
_entity.type
_entity.pdbx_description
1 polymer ?
#
loop_
_entity_poly.entity_id
_entity_poly.type
_entity_poly.pdbx_seq_one_letter_code
_entity_poly.pdbx_strand_id
1 'polypeptide(L)'
;MTETSVLYYGDNLAVLREYLPPESVDLIYLDPPFNSNATYNVLFKEPGTGEQSKSQITAFEDTWHWTAEIERAFQEIVESAPSEVVDLMLSLRRAVRENDILAYLTMMCIRLLELKRVLKETGSIYLHCDPTASHYLKIVLDAVFGKRNFRNEIVWCYSGGGIPRRDFPRKHDVIFRYTKGDEWVFNPEFRPYSEGTLKTPRHSLLSGGRALDLEKGTPVNDWWADLPRLTSYKKNEWLPYRTQKPEALLERIIKASSNEGDTVLDPFCGCGTAVAVAEKLGRRWIGIDITHLAIAVVKERLKRNFPEIQFKVVGEPKDLAGAKALATQNRYQFQWWALSLVGARPYGGGGKKGKKGKKGADTGIDGFYYFNDGGATKKAVVQVKSGKVGVSQIRELNAVVEREKAEMGFFLTLEPATRPMIEEAAKNGDFKDSFGSKYPKTQIFTIEELFSGKEPDAPQKLPVFSLNTTACNAAASGRK
;
A
#
# COMPACT_ATOMS: atom_id res chain seq x y z
N MET A 1 -2.07 -19.94 17.41
CA MET A 1 -1.54 -18.86 16.55
C MET A 1 -1.41 -19.42 15.15
N THR A 2 -1.87 -18.69 14.14
CA THR A 2 -1.77 -19.16 12.75
C THR A 2 -0.30 -19.16 12.33
N GLU A 3 0.23 -20.33 11.97
CA GLU A 3 1.61 -20.49 11.46
C GLU A 3 1.85 -19.78 10.13
N THR A 4 0.85 -19.17 9.53
CA THR A 4 0.83 -18.63 8.18
C THR A 4 0.69 -17.11 8.21
N SER A 5 1.46 -16.40 7.39
CA SER A 5 1.31 -14.94 7.15
C SER A 5 -0.06 -14.59 6.59
N VAL A 6 -0.61 -13.42 6.95
CA VAL A 6 -1.99 -13.04 6.64
C VAL A 6 -2.06 -11.61 6.11
N LEU A 7 -2.82 -11.43 5.03
CA LEU A 7 -3.20 -10.15 4.47
C LEU A 7 -4.68 -9.89 4.74
N TYR A 8 -5.01 -8.82 5.45
CA TYR A 8 -6.39 -8.43 5.76
C TYR A 8 -6.86 -7.28 4.89
N TYR A 9 -8.01 -7.45 4.28
CA TYR A 9 -8.79 -6.34 3.71
C TYR A 9 -9.80 -5.86 4.76
N GLY A 10 -9.74 -4.60 5.16
CA GLY A 10 -10.68 -4.00 6.11
C GLY A 10 -10.10 -2.84 6.89
N ASP A 11 -10.94 -2.21 7.73
CA ASP A 11 -10.47 -1.22 8.70
C ASP A 11 -9.57 -1.89 9.74
N ASN A 12 -8.38 -1.31 9.93
CA ASN A 12 -7.37 -1.92 10.80
C ASN A 12 -7.79 -1.95 12.28
N LEU A 13 -8.59 -1.01 12.76
CA LEU A 13 -9.10 -1.04 14.13
C LEU A 13 -10.01 -2.27 14.35
N ALA A 14 -10.91 -2.52 13.42
CA ALA A 14 -11.78 -3.71 13.46
C ALA A 14 -10.97 -5.00 13.38
N VAL A 15 -10.01 -5.08 12.44
CA VAL A 15 -9.13 -6.24 12.28
C VAL A 15 -8.30 -6.50 13.53
N LEU A 16 -7.70 -5.46 14.13
CA LEU A 16 -6.93 -5.58 15.37
C LEU A 16 -7.75 -6.17 16.51
N ARG A 17 -9.01 -5.75 16.65
CA ARG A 17 -9.91 -6.19 17.71
C ARG A 17 -10.44 -7.60 17.51
N GLU A 18 -10.81 -7.93 16.27
CA GLU A 18 -11.47 -9.20 15.96
C GLU A 18 -10.50 -10.37 15.78
N TYR A 19 -9.34 -10.12 15.13
CA TYR A 19 -8.48 -11.21 14.67
C TYR A 19 -7.14 -11.30 15.41
N LEU A 20 -6.64 -10.23 16.04
CA LEU A 20 -5.32 -10.23 16.64
C LEU A 20 -5.40 -10.37 18.18
N PRO A 21 -4.89 -11.49 18.73
CA PRO A 21 -4.80 -11.67 20.19
C PRO A 21 -3.84 -10.66 20.83
N PRO A 22 -3.98 -10.35 22.11
CA PRO A 22 -2.96 -9.63 22.86
C PRO A 22 -1.60 -10.32 22.74
N GLU A 23 -0.52 -9.54 22.75
CA GLU A 23 0.88 -10.03 22.81
C GLU A 23 1.23 -11.06 21.73
N SER A 24 0.72 -10.85 20.50
CA SER A 24 0.91 -11.75 19.37
C SER A 24 1.91 -11.25 18.32
N VAL A 25 2.37 -9.99 18.43
CA VAL A 25 3.20 -9.30 17.44
C VAL A 25 4.53 -8.87 18.07
N ASP A 26 5.63 -9.14 17.38
CA ASP A 26 6.99 -8.80 17.86
C ASP A 26 7.42 -7.41 17.42
N LEU A 27 7.05 -7.00 16.21
CA LEU A 27 7.39 -5.71 15.63
C LEU A 27 6.20 -5.10 14.91
N ILE A 28 5.93 -3.83 15.19
CA ILE A 28 4.95 -3.03 14.44
C ILE A 28 5.69 -1.93 13.71
N TYR A 29 5.47 -1.83 12.40
CA TYR A 29 5.80 -0.66 11.60
C TYR A 29 4.53 -0.09 11.03
N LEU A 30 4.31 1.21 11.18
CA LEU A 30 3.15 1.87 10.61
C LEU A 30 3.52 3.18 9.93
N ASP A 31 2.95 3.40 8.75
CA ASP A 31 3.10 4.59 7.92
C ASP A 31 1.69 5.13 7.58
N PRO A 32 0.98 5.68 8.59
CA PRO A 32 -0.40 6.12 8.42
C PRO A 32 -0.47 7.33 7.49
N PRO A 33 -1.65 7.66 6.93
CA PRO A 33 -1.87 8.94 6.25
C PRO A 33 -1.46 10.11 7.15
N PHE A 34 -0.75 11.12 6.59
CA PHE A 34 -0.10 12.16 7.40
C PHE A 34 -0.98 13.40 7.66
N ASN A 35 -2.24 13.42 7.20
CA ASN A 35 -3.11 14.60 7.22
C ASN A 35 -2.48 15.80 6.47
N SER A 36 -1.79 15.52 5.38
CA SER A 36 -1.06 16.51 4.59
C SER A 36 -1.94 17.32 3.63
N ASN A 37 -3.26 17.12 3.66
CA ASN A 37 -4.23 17.65 2.69
C ASN A 37 -3.90 17.27 1.23
N ALA A 38 -3.20 16.16 1.03
CA ALA A 38 -2.82 15.66 -0.27
C ALA A 38 -3.75 14.51 -0.70
N THR A 39 -4.20 14.56 -1.94
CA THR A 39 -4.89 13.42 -2.55
C THR A 39 -3.84 12.47 -3.12
N TYR A 40 -3.75 11.27 -2.58
CA TYR A 40 -2.84 10.25 -3.07
C TYR A 40 -3.47 9.45 -4.19
N ASN A 41 -2.86 9.56 -5.37
CA ASN A 41 -3.31 8.87 -6.57
C ASN A 41 -2.31 7.76 -6.94
N VAL A 42 -2.82 6.60 -7.31
CA VAL A 42 -2.02 5.57 -7.96
C VAL A 42 -1.78 5.95 -9.41
N LEU A 43 -0.52 6.02 -9.79
CA LEU A 43 -0.11 6.40 -11.16
C LEU A 43 0.15 5.13 -11.97
N PHE A 44 -0.63 4.93 -13.02
CA PHE A 44 -0.35 3.88 -14.00
C PHE A 44 0.43 4.48 -15.17
N LYS A 45 1.42 3.74 -15.66
CA LYS A 45 2.09 4.05 -16.95
C LYS A 45 1.53 3.14 -18.01
N GLU A 46 1.32 3.66 -19.21
CA GLU A 46 0.94 2.83 -20.34
C GLU A 46 2.14 1.93 -20.73
N PRO A 47 1.94 0.61 -20.84
CA PRO A 47 2.98 -0.28 -21.32
C PRO A 47 3.33 0.06 -22.78
N GLY A 48 4.63 0.21 -23.06
CA GLY A 48 5.13 0.47 -24.41
C GLY A 48 5.46 1.92 -24.74
N THR A 49 4.72 2.91 -24.25
CA THR A 49 4.99 4.34 -24.53
C THR A 49 5.74 5.05 -23.40
N GLY A 50 5.70 4.50 -22.17
CA GLY A 50 6.32 5.12 -21.01
C GLY A 50 5.62 6.41 -20.56
N GLU A 51 4.58 6.87 -21.26
CA GLU A 51 3.79 8.03 -20.91
C GLU A 51 2.94 7.76 -19.66
N GLN A 52 2.69 8.80 -18.87
CA GLN A 52 1.77 8.69 -17.74
C GLN A 52 0.36 8.44 -18.29
N SER A 53 -0.21 7.30 -17.96
CA SER A 53 -1.61 7.01 -18.27
C SER A 53 -2.49 8.14 -17.73
N LYS A 54 -3.54 8.49 -18.45
CA LYS A 54 -4.60 9.40 -17.97
C LYS A 54 -5.36 8.82 -16.77
N SER A 55 -5.05 7.58 -16.41
CA SER A 55 -5.66 6.81 -15.32
C SER A 55 -4.93 7.11 -14.01
N GLN A 56 -5.47 8.03 -13.23
CA GLN A 56 -5.06 8.23 -11.84
C GLN A 56 -6.23 7.82 -10.94
N ILE A 57 -5.99 6.87 -10.04
CA ILE A 57 -7.00 6.48 -9.05
C ILE A 57 -6.63 7.11 -7.74
N THR A 58 -7.60 7.79 -7.12
CA THR A 58 -7.49 8.25 -5.74
C THR A 58 -7.48 7.01 -4.85
N ALA A 59 -6.33 6.68 -4.28
CA ALA A 59 -6.20 5.56 -3.35
C ALA A 59 -6.89 5.90 -2.02
N PHE A 60 -6.65 7.10 -1.50
CA PHE A 60 -7.34 7.66 -0.34
C PHE A 60 -7.16 9.18 -0.30
N GLU A 61 -8.04 9.87 0.44
CA GLU A 61 -7.90 11.29 0.76
C GLU A 61 -7.17 11.38 2.11
N ASP A 62 -6.03 12.06 2.12
CA ASP A 62 -5.25 12.33 3.33
C ASP A 62 -5.75 13.62 4.00
N THR A 63 -7.04 13.63 4.30
CA THR A 63 -7.73 14.75 4.96
C THR A 63 -8.75 14.18 5.93
N TRP A 64 -8.60 14.56 7.18
CA TRP A 64 -9.46 14.11 8.26
C TRP A 64 -10.41 15.24 8.66
N HIS A 65 -11.68 14.92 8.82
CA HIS A 65 -12.69 15.87 9.27
C HIS A 65 -13.36 15.34 10.53
N TRP A 66 -13.75 16.26 11.41
CA TRP A 66 -14.52 15.89 12.60
C TRP A 66 -15.90 15.41 12.17
N THR A 67 -16.16 14.14 12.34
CA THR A 67 -17.40 13.45 11.96
C THR A 67 -18.04 12.79 13.18
N ALA A 68 -19.29 12.34 13.06
CA ALA A 68 -19.95 11.57 14.12
C ALA A 68 -19.21 10.25 14.45
N GLU A 69 -18.46 9.69 13.52
CA GLU A 69 -17.64 8.50 13.74
C GLU A 69 -16.41 8.84 14.60
N ILE A 70 -15.73 9.94 14.28
CA ILE A 70 -14.61 10.43 15.08
C ILE A 70 -15.04 10.83 16.48
N GLU A 71 -16.21 11.48 16.62
CA GLU A 71 -16.78 11.81 17.94
C GLU A 71 -17.02 10.53 18.77
N ARG A 72 -17.59 9.49 18.17
CA ARG A 72 -17.77 8.19 18.86
C ARG A 72 -16.43 7.58 19.29
N ALA A 73 -15.41 7.60 18.41
CA ALA A 73 -14.08 7.13 18.75
C ALA A 73 -13.45 7.97 19.89
N PHE A 74 -13.67 9.29 19.89
CA PHE A 74 -13.21 10.16 20.96
C PHE A 74 -13.88 9.81 22.31
N GLN A 75 -15.20 9.61 22.32
CA GLN A 75 -15.94 9.20 23.51
C GLN A 75 -15.46 7.84 24.02
N GLU A 76 -15.24 6.88 23.14
CA GLU A 76 -14.69 5.58 23.52
C GLU A 76 -13.31 5.71 24.19
N ILE A 77 -12.43 6.60 23.70
CA ILE A 77 -11.15 6.89 24.36
C ILE A 77 -11.39 7.45 25.77
N VAL A 78 -12.31 8.40 25.92
CA VAL A 78 -12.62 9.02 27.23
C VAL A 78 -13.18 8.00 28.22
N GLU A 79 -13.95 7.03 27.77
CA GLU A 79 -14.60 6.02 28.60
C GLU A 79 -13.70 4.85 29.00
N SER A 80 -12.74 4.46 28.13
CA SER A 80 -12.02 3.18 28.26
C SER A 80 -10.51 3.28 28.32
N ALA A 81 -9.91 4.41 27.93
CA ALA A 81 -8.44 4.53 27.90
C ALA A 81 -7.85 4.83 29.29
N PRO A 82 -6.54 4.60 29.50
CA PRO A 82 -5.82 5.03 30.70
C PRO A 82 -5.95 6.54 30.94
N SER A 83 -5.93 6.95 32.22
CA SER A 83 -6.14 8.36 32.64
C SER A 83 -5.22 9.35 31.94
N GLU A 84 -3.96 8.99 31.74
CA GLU A 84 -2.96 9.84 31.07
C GLU A 84 -3.35 10.12 29.61
N VAL A 85 -3.92 9.14 28.93
CA VAL A 85 -4.41 9.27 27.54
C VAL A 85 -5.66 10.14 27.52
N VAL A 86 -6.61 9.91 28.44
CA VAL A 86 -7.85 10.68 28.56
C VAL A 86 -7.56 12.16 28.83
N ASP A 87 -6.72 12.45 29.82
CA ASP A 87 -6.34 13.82 30.18
C ASP A 87 -5.65 14.55 29.04
N LEU A 88 -4.76 13.85 28.31
CA LEU A 88 -4.12 14.41 27.13
C LEU A 88 -5.14 14.74 26.04
N MET A 89 -6.01 13.79 25.68
CA MET A 89 -6.98 13.98 24.58
C MET A 89 -7.99 15.07 24.89
N LEU A 90 -8.48 15.16 26.14
CA LEU A 90 -9.35 16.26 26.59
C LEU A 90 -8.62 17.62 26.55
N SER A 91 -7.34 17.66 26.92
CA SER A 91 -6.52 18.87 26.84
C SER A 91 -6.28 19.32 25.40
N LEU A 92 -6.00 18.38 24.50
CA LEU A 92 -5.87 18.64 23.06
C LEU A 92 -7.18 19.17 22.48
N ARG A 93 -8.36 18.58 22.82
CA ARG A 93 -9.66 19.07 22.35
C ARG A 93 -9.91 20.51 22.79
N ARG A 94 -9.52 20.88 24.03
CA ARG A 94 -9.61 22.27 24.51
C ARG A 94 -8.68 23.22 23.77
N ALA A 95 -7.45 22.78 23.47
CA ALA A 95 -6.41 23.62 22.86
C ALA A 95 -6.61 23.85 21.37
N VAL A 96 -6.82 22.76 20.59
CA VAL A 96 -6.90 22.82 19.11
C VAL A 96 -8.33 22.82 18.60
N ARG A 97 -9.32 22.54 19.45
CA ARG A 97 -10.75 22.39 19.12
C ARG A 97 -11.00 21.26 18.11
N GLU A 98 -12.24 21.11 17.67
CA GLU A 98 -12.67 20.09 16.70
C GLU A 98 -12.25 20.47 15.29
N ASN A 99 -11.03 20.10 14.93
CA ASN A 99 -10.44 20.37 13.62
C ASN A 99 -9.81 19.09 13.03
N ASP A 100 -9.24 19.19 11.86
CA ASP A 100 -8.64 18.08 11.11
C ASP A 100 -7.50 17.39 11.89
N ILE A 101 -6.69 18.15 12.63
CA ILE A 101 -5.62 17.57 13.42
C ILE A 101 -6.13 16.76 14.61
N LEU A 102 -7.17 17.24 15.32
CA LEU A 102 -7.75 16.48 16.42
C LEU A 102 -8.47 15.23 15.91
N ALA A 103 -9.16 15.32 14.77
CA ALA A 103 -9.78 14.17 14.12
C ALA A 103 -8.72 13.09 13.79
N TYR A 104 -7.60 13.49 13.21
CA TYR A 104 -6.47 12.63 12.93
C TYR A 104 -5.87 12.00 14.20
N LEU A 105 -5.64 12.80 15.24
CA LEU A 105 -5.09 12.31 16.50
C LEU A 105 -6.03 11.35 17.23
N THR A 106 -7.33 11.57 17.14
CA THR A 106 -8.35 10.64 17.69
C THR A 106 -8.29 9.30 16.98
N MET A 107 -8.27 9.31 15.65
CA MET A 107 -8.12 8.12 14.82
C MET A 107 -6.84 7.35 15.15
N MET A 108 -5.73 8.04 15.31
CA MET A 108 -4.45 7.43 15.65
C MET A 108 -4.42 6.91 17.09
N CYS A 109 -4.94 7.67 18.07
CA CYS A 109 -4.91 7.32 19.47
C CYS A 109 -5.61 5.98 19.74
N ILE A 110 -6.83 5.80 19.25
CA ILE A 110 -7.59 4.55 19.46
C ILE A 110 -6.89 3.34 18.82
N ARG A 111 -6.21 3.53 17.68
CA ARG A 111 -5.42 2.49 17.02
C ARG A 111 -4.12 2.19 17.75
N LEU A 112 -3.45 3.20 18.28
CA LEU A 112 -2.23 3.02 19.07
C LEU A 112 -2.48 2.26 20.37
N LEU A 113 -3.65 2.43 21.00
CA LEU A 113 -4.08 1.64 22.16
C LEU A 113 -4.21 0.15 21.79
N GLU A 114 -4.85 -0.17 20.66
CA GLU A 114 -4.98 -1.55 20.19
C GLU A 114 -3.64 -2.13 19.71
N LEU A 115 -2.79 -1.33 19.07
CA LEU A 115 -1.45 -1.74 18.66
C LEU A 115 -0.58 -2.05 19.89
N LYS A 116 -0.68 -1.30 20.98
CA LYS A 116 -0.02 -1.64 22.25
C LYS A 116 -0.55 -2.95 22.83
N ARG A 117 -1.86 -3.21 22.73
CA ARG A 117 -2.46 -4.47 23.20
C ARG A 117 -1.90 -5.68 22.49
N VAL A 118 -1.79 -5.64 21.16
CA VAL A 118 -1.32 -6.77 20.35
C VAL A 118 0.20 -6.93 20.35
N LEU A 119 0.97 -5.88 20.69
CA LEU A 119 2.42 -5.91 20.78
C LEU A 119 2.85 -6.73 22.01
N LYS A 120 3.86 -7.61 21.85
CA LYS A 120 4.49 -8.35 22.95
C LYS A 120 5.23 -7.42 23.89
N GLU A 121 5.47 -7.84 25.14
CA GLU A 121 6.27 -7.06 26.11
C GLU A 121 7.68 -6.76 25.61
N THR A 122 8.30 -7.66 24.84
CA THR A 122 9.62 -7.49 24.22
C THR A 122 9.57 -6.75 22.87
N GLY A 123 8.37 -6.38 22.42
CA GLY A 123 8.13 -5.84 21.09
C GLY A 123 8.49 -4.36 20.95
N SER A 124 8.75 -3.96 19.71
CA SER A 124 8.98 -2.57 19.32
C SER A 124 7.93 -2.08 18.33
N ILE A 125 7.59 -0.80 18.42
CA ILE A 125 6.73 -0.11 17.45
C ILE A 125 7.48 1.06 16.83
N TYR A 126 7.36 1.19 15.50
CA TYR A 126 7.91 2.29 14.71
C TYR A 126 6.77 3.03 14.01
N LEU A 127 6.56 4.29 14.38
CA LEU A 127 5.57 5.16 13.74
C LEU A 127 6.30 6.16 12.84
N HIS A 128 6.06 6.04 11.53
CA HIS A 128 6.59 6.93 10.51
C HIS A 128 5.61 8.07 10.26
N CYS A 129 6.06 9.30 10.29
CA CYS A 129 5.24 10.47 10.02
C CYS A 129 6.06 11.61 9.42
N ASP A 130 5.38 12.56 8.81
CA ASP A 130 5.99 13.82 8.38
C ASP A 130 6.13 14.82 9.55
N PRO A 131 6.94 15.87 9.40
CA PRO A 131 7.09 16.90 10.44
C PRO A 131 5.80 17.66 10.80
N THR A 132 4.73 17.57 10.00
CA THR A 132 3.47 18.30 10.25
C THR A 132 2.72 17.72 11.45
N ALA A 133 2.67 16.39 11.56
CA ALA A 133 1.95 15.69 12.60
C ALA A 133 2.87 15.16 13.72
N SER A 134 4.19 15.08 13.49
CA SER A 134 5.13 14.38 14.37
C SER A 134 5.07 14.84 15.84
N HIS A 135 5.06 16.15 16.10
CA HIS A 135 5.06 16.68 17.47
C HIS A 135 3.81 16.30 18.26
N TYR A 136 2.64 16.27 17.62
CA TYR A 136 1.40 15.83 18.27
C TYR A 136 1.38 14.31 18.47
N LEU A 137 1.84 13.55 17.48
CA LEU A 137 1.91 12.09 17.60
C LEU A 137 2.90 11.66 18.69
N LYS A 138 4.01 12.41 18.87
CA LYS A 138 4.97 12.14 19.93
C LYS A 138 4.33 12.17 21.33
N ILE A 139 3.51 13.19 21.61
CA ILE A 139 2.84 13.29 22.91
C ILE A 139 1.75 12.23 23.10
N VAL A 140 1.04 11.84 22.02
CA VAL A 140 0.09 10.73 22.07
C VAL A 140 0.81 9.40 22.33
N LEU A 141 1.95 9.14 21.66
CA LEU A 141 2.79 7.96 21.91
C LEU A 141 3.32 7.93 23.34
N ASP A 142 3.75 9.08 23.90
CA ASP A 142 4.17 9.17 25.30
C ASP A 142 3.05 8.81 26.27
N ALA A 143 1.81 9.24 26.01
CA ALA A 143 0.67 8.90 26.84
C ALA A 143 0.28 7.42 26.72
N VAL A 144 0.34 6.85 25.51
CA VAL A 144 -0.05 5.46 25.26
C VAL A 144 1.02 4.49 25.73
N PHE A 145 2.28 4.65 25.30
CA PHE A 145 3.36 3.69 25.55
C PHE A 145 4.16 4.00 26.85
N GLY A 146 4.07 5.22 27.35
CA GLY A 146 4.87 5.72 28.46
C GLY A 146 6.18 6.37 27.97
N LYS A 147 6.49 7.56 28.49
CA LYS A 147 7.68 8.33 28.11
C LYS A 147 8.99 7.54 28.33
N ARG A 148 9.09 6.69 29.35
CA ARG A 148 10.26 5.85 29.64
C ARG A 148 10.55 4.81 28.54
N ASN A 149 9.54 4.44 27.77
CA ASN A 149 9.62 3.46 26.69
C ASN A 149 9.99 4.09 25.33
N PHE A 150 10.14 5.41 25.27
CA PHE A 150 10.69 6.10 24.12
C PHE A 150 12.17 5.72 23.92
N ARG A 151 12.53 5.29 22.72
CA ARG A 151 13.91 4.88 22.40
C ARG A 151 14.61 5.86 21.49
N ASN A 152 13.99 6.17 20.33
CA ASN A 152 14.60 7.06 19.35
C ASN A 152 13.55 7.89 18.62
N GLU A 153 13.92 9.11 18.28
CA GLU A 153 13.41 9.87 17.17
C GLU A 153 14.39 9.72 16.01
N ILE A 154 14.03 8.90 15.03
CA ILE A 154 14.86 8.66 13.86
C ILE A 154 14.48 9.70 12.81
N VAL A 155 15.46 10.45 12.31
CA VAL A 155 15.30 11.44 11.26
C VAL A 155 15.79 10.84 9.95
N TRP A 156 14.85 10.45 9.08
CA TRP A 156 15.19 9.94 7.76
C TRP A 156 15.31 11.08 6.75
N CYS A 157 16.55 11.38 6.35
CA CYS A 157 16.87 12.47 5.45
C CYS A 157 16.96 11.98 4.00
N TYR A 158 16.38 12.76 3.08
CA TYR A 158 16.42 12.44 1.66
C TYR A 158 16.59 13.69 0.80
N SER A 159 17.07 13.52 -0.43
CA SER A 159 17.26 14.58 -1.43
C SER A 159 16.16 14.56 -2.49
N GLY A 160 16.13 15.62 -3.31
CA GLY A 160 15.20 15.76 -4.43
C GLY A 160 13.89 16.50 -4.05
N GLY A 161 12.97 16.63 -5.01
CA GLY A 161 11.71 17.40 -4.85
C GLY A 161 11.88 18.91 -5.03
N GLY A 162 10.79 19.66 -4.79
CA GLY A 162 10.73 21.12 -5.00
C GLY A 162 11.71 21.90 -4.13
N ILE A 163 12.11 23.07 -4.62
CA ILE A 163 12.92 24.06 -3.89
C ILE A 163 12.03 25.26 -3.66
N PRO A 164 11.54 25.51 -2.43
CA PRO A 164 10.76 26.69 -2.10
C PRO A 164 11.65 27.93 -2.17
N ARG A 165 11.06 29.08 -2.51
CA ARG A 165 11.81 30.35 -2.65
C ARG A 165 11.95 31.13 -1.34
N ARG A 166 11.10 30.83 -0.34
CA ARG A 166 10.99 31.63 0.91
C ARG A 166 11.20 30.82 2.19
N ASP A 167 11.41 29.48 2.05
CA ASP A 167 11.59 28.58 3.18
C ASP A 167 12.70 27.57 2.91
N PHE A 168 13.20 26.94 3.96
CA PHE A 168 14.08 25.78 3.81
C PHE A 168 13.30 24.61 3.23
N PRO A 169 13.87 23.86 2.24
CA PRO A 169 13.24 22.65 1.70
C PRO A 169 13.06 21.58 2.78
N ARG A 170 11.85 21.10 3.00
CA ARG A 170 11.57 19.98 3.90
C ARG A 170 12.05 18.69 3.24
N LYS A 171 13.05 18.06 3.82
CA LYS A 171 13.76 16.89 3.22
C LYS A 171 13.98 15.79 4.24
N HIS A 172 13.07 15.61 5.17
CA HIS A 172 13.10 14.51 6.12
C HIS A 172 11.69 14.11 6.53
N ASP A 173 11.58 12.87 6.96
CA ASP A 173 10.47 12.34 7.73
C ASP A 173 10.99 11.91 9.10
N VAL A 174 10.08 11.74 10.05
CA VAL A 174 10.36 11.33 11.42
C VAL A 174 9.82 9.93 11.65
N ILE A 175 10.60 9.07 12.31
CA ILE A 175 10.17 7.74 12.71
C ILE A 175 10.39 7.60 14.22
N PHE A 176 9.30 7.55 14.99
CA PHE A 176 9.36 7.34 16.43
C PHE A 176 9.46 5.85 16.74
N ARG A 177 10.45 5.49 17.56
CA ARG A 177 10.61 4.14 18.08
C ARG A 177 10.26 4.08 19.56
N TYR A 178 9.35 3.17 19.90
CA TYR A 178 9.00 2.81 21.28
C TYR A 178 9.09 1.31 21.47
N THR A 179 9.28 0.90 22.73
CA THR A 179 9.11 -0.49 23.16
C THR A 179 7.89 -0.59 24.06
N LYS A 180 7.32 -1.81 24.23
CA LYS A 180 6.22 -1.99 25.19
C LYS A 180 6.73 -2.14 26.59
N GLY A 181 7.69 -3.04 26.82
CA GLY A 181 8.28 -3.31 28.13
C GLY A 181 9.71 -2.78 28.29
N ASP A 182 10.33 -3.21 29.39
CA ASP A 182 11.70 -2.80 29.77
C ASP A 182 12.78 -3.65 29.08
N GLU A 183 12.45 -4.84 28.56
CA GLU A 183 13.32 -5.69 27.75
C GLU A 183 12.79 -5.73 26.31
N TRP A 184 13.70 -5.62 25.34
CA TRP A 184 13.30 -5.59 23.92
C TRP A 184 14.37 -6.19 23.01
N VAL A 185 13.93 -6.66 21.84
CA VAL A 185 14.83 -7.12 20.77
C VAL A 185 15.46 -5.90 20.10
N PHE A 186 16.81 -5.88 20.06
CA PHE A 186 17.55 -4.89 19.30
C PHE A 186 18.86 -5.47 18.76
N ASN A 187 18.97 -5.56 17.45
CA ASN A 187 20.14 -6.02 16.71
C ASN A 187 20.81 -4.80 16.08
N PRO A 188 21.90 -4.26 16.65
CA PRO A 188 22.52 -3.04 16.13
C PRO A 188 23.16 -3.28 14.76
N GLU A 189 22.85 -2.39 13.83
CA GLU A 189 23.54 -2.31 12.53
C GLU A 189 24.82 -1.47 12.69
N PHE A 190 25.91 -1.90 12.05
CA PHE A 190 27.20 -1.21 12.08
C PHE A 190 27.56 -0.70 10.70
N ARG A 191 28.30 0.41 10.66
CA ARG A 191 28.87 1.00 9.46
C ARG A 191 30.36 1.29 9.66
N PRO A 192 31.16 1.36 8.57
CA PRO A 192 32.56 1.78 8.66
C PRO A 192 32.68 3.14 9.34
N TYR A 193 33.77 3.33 10.08
CA TYR A 193 34.10 4.65 10.59
C TYR A 193 34.36 5.64 9.45
N SER A 194 34.01 6.91 9.67
CA SER A 194 34.32 7.96 8.71
C SER A 194 35.83 8.17 8.60
N GLU A 195 36.31 8.65 7.44
CA GLU A 195 37.72 9.02 7.27
C GLU A 195 38.21 10.02 8.31
N GLY A 196 37.33 10.98 8.72
CA GLY A 196 37.63 11.93 9.75
C GLY A 196 37.93 11.25 11.11
N THR A 197 37.09 10.25 11.48
CA THR A 197 37.30 9.46 12.69
C THR A 197 38.63 8.70 12.62
N LEU A 198 38.95 8.06 11.52
CA LEU A 198 40.18 7.27 11.32
C LEU A 198 41.46 8.13 11.33
N LYS A 199 41.35 9.40 10.90
CA LYS A 199 42.46 10.38 10.91
C LYS A 199 42.67 11.05 12.31
N THR A 200 41.72 10.87 13.25
CA THR A 200 41.85 11.45 14.60
C THR A 200 42.93 10.74 15.42
N PRO A 201 43.76 11.46 16.20
CA PRO A 201 44.77 10.83 17.03
C PRO A 201 44.23 9.78 17.99
N ARG A 202 44.98 8.67 18.21
CA ARG A 202 44.51 7.49 18.99
C ARG A 202 43.93 7.80 20.35
N HIS A 203 44.43 8.83 21.05
CA HIS A 203 43.95 9.20 22.41
C HIS A 203 42.51 9.73 22.39
N SER A 204 42.04 10.30 21.30
CA SER A 204 40.64 10.75 21.12
C SER A 204 39.73 9.68 20.50
N LEU A 205 40.28 8.53 20.08
CA LEU A 205 39.52 7.38 19.59
C LEU A 205 39.06 6.43 20.71
N LEU A 206 39.23 6.82 21.96
CA LEU A 206 38.73 6.05 23.10
C LEU A 206 37.36 6.58 23.53
N SER A 207 36.32 5.79 23.30
CA SER A 207 35.01 6.05 23.88
C SER A 207 34.86 5.25 25.17
N GLY A 208 34.74 5.95 26.30
CA GLY A 208 34.64 5.30 27.63
C GLY A 208 35.81 4.39 28.00
N GLY A 209 37.03 4.70 27.51
CA GLY A 209 38.25 3.93 27.82
C GLY A 209 38.42 2.65 26.99
N ARG A 210 37.60 2.39 25.99
CA ARG A 210 37.73 1.22 25.08
C ARG A 210 38.30 1.64 23.74
N ALA A 211 39.22 0.82 23.19
CA ALA A 211 39.70 0.97 21.83
C ALA A 211 38.54 0.76 20.82
N LEU A 212 38.56 1.54 19.74
CA LEU A 212 37.60 1.37 18.64
C LEU A 212 37.81 0.01 17.98
N ASP A 213 36.74 -0.71 17.74
CA ASP A 213 36.71 -1.91 16.93
C ASP A 213 36.67 -1.52 15.47
N LEU A 214 37.81 -1.52 14.79
CA LEU A 214 37.92 -1.09 13.39
C LEU A 214 37.33 -2.09 12.42
N GLU A 215 37.18 -3.36 12.78
CA GLU A 215 36.55 -4.38 11.96
C GLU A 215 35.03 -4.27 12.01
N LYS A 216 34.49 -4.11 13.21
CA LYS A 216 33.04 -3.99 13.43
C LYS A 216 32.51 -2.62 13.01
N GLY A 217 33.30 -1.57 13.18
CA GLY A 217 32.90 -0.21 12.86
C GLY A 217 32.09 0.48 13.96
N THR A 218 31.27 1.46 13.59
CA THR A 218 30.43 2.24 14.51
C THR A 218 28.95 1.90 14.32
N PRO A 219 28.14 1.83 15.38
CA PRO A 219 26.70 1.66 15.25
C PRO A 219 26.09 2.75 14.36
N VAL A 220 25.07 2.38 13.60
CA VAL A 220 24.26 3.35 12.88
C VAL A 220 23.51 4.21 13.89
N ASN A 221 23.56 5.53 13.69
CA ASN A 221 22.89 6.52 14.54
C ASN A 221 21.40 6.69 14.13
N ASP A 222 20.70 7.61 14.77
CA ASP A 222 19.28 7.88 14.57
C ASP A 222 18.98 8.97 13.51
N TRP A 223 19.98 9.47 12.79
CA TRP A 223 19.75 10.27 11.59
C TRP A 223 20.23 9.50 10.36
N TRP A 224 19.29 9.17 9.44
CA TRP A 224 19.53 8.29 8.32
C TRP A 224 19.56 9.08 7.01
N ALA A 225 20.74 9.49 6.59
CA ALA A 225 20.97 10.17 5.32
C ALA A 225 21.52 9.22 4.23
N ASP A 226 21.89 8.00 4.61
CA ASP A 226 22.46 6.96 3.75
C ASP A 226 21.39 6.14 3.00
N LEU A 227 20.12 6.27 3.39
CA LEU A 227 18.99 5.60 2.75
C LEU A 227 18.23 6.59 1.85
N PRO A 228 18.50 6.59 0.53
CA PRO A 228 17.81 7.51 -0.36
C PRO A 228 16.34 7.12 -0.49
N ARG A 229 15.47 8.13 -0.69
CA ARG A 229 14.07 7.86 -1.05
C ARG A 229 13.99 7.11 -2.36
N LEU A 230 12.91 6.36 -2.54
CA LEU A 230 12.64 5.67 -3.79
C LEU A 230 12.42 6.69 -4.92
N THR A 231 13.21 6.55 -5.99
CA THR A 231 13.06 7.32 -7.22
C THR A 231 12.72 6.40 -8.37
N SER A 232 12.08 6.92 -9.42
CA SER A 232 11.74 6.17 -10.62
C SER A 232 12.93 5.50 -11.35
N TYR A 233 14.16 5.82 -10.94
CA TYR A 233 15.39 5.24 -11.48
C TYR A 233 15.73 3.85 -10.91
N LYS A 234 15.21 3.49 -9.73
CA LYS A 234 15.34 2.13 -9.17
C LYS A 234 14.25 1.22 -9.77
N LYS A 235 14.46 0.79 -11.01
CA LYS A 235 13.47 0.08 -11.84
C LYS A 235 12.94 -1.23 -11.24
N ASN A 236 13.71 -1.92 -10.40
CA ASN A 236 13.32 -3.25 -9.89
C ASN A 236 12.44 -3.21 -8.65
N GLU A 237 12.48 -2.13 -7.88
CA GLU A 237 11.74 -1.99 -6.63
C GLU A 237 10.49 -1.11 -6.78
N TRP A 238 10.52 -0.16 -7.74
CA TRP A 238 9.49 0.85 -7.87
C TRP A 238 8.16 0.26 -8.34
N LEU A 239 7.10 0.55 -7.59
CA LEU A 239 5.71 0.33 -7.99
C LEU A 239 5.04 1.69 -8.26
N PRO A 240 3.99 1.76 -9.08
CA PRO A 240 3.27 3.00 -9.33
C PRO A 240 2.41 3.44 -8.13
N TYR A 241 2.97 3.35 -6.93
CA TYR A 241 2.34 3.71 -5.66
C TYR A 241 3.12 4.86 -5.00
N ARG A 242 2.50 6.04 -4.90
CA ARG A 242 3.20 7.29 -4.56
C ARG A 242 3.83 7.31 -3.17
N THR A 243 3.22 6.61 -2.23
CA THR A 243 3.66 6.54 -0.83
C THR A 243 4.60 5.38 -0.55
N GLN A 244 5.05 4.67 -1.59
CA GLN A 244 5.98 3.56 -1.42
C GLN A 244 7.27 4.01 -0.73
N LYS A 245 7.61 3.34 0.37
CA LYS A 245 8.89 3.51 1.06
C LYS A 245 9.95 2.57 0.46
N PRO A 246 11.25 2.93 0.53
CA PRO A 246 12.34 2.07 0.08
C PRO A 246 12.42 0.77 0.88
N GLU A 247 12.70 -0.36 0.22
CA GLU A 247 12.91 -1.64 0.91
C GLU A 247 14.05 -1.57 1.92
N ALA A 248 15.14 -0.87 1.60
CA ALA A 248 16.29 -0.71 2.48
C ALA A 248 15.94 -0.02 3.83
N LEU A 249 14.94 0.88 3.84
CA LEU A 249 14.45 1.50 5.07
C LEU A 249 13.79 0.46 5.97
N LEU A 250 12.92 -0.38 5.39
CA LEU A 250 12.20 -1.42 6.11
C LEU A 250 13.12 -2.57 6.51
N GLU A 251 14.12 -2.91 5.69
CA GLU A 251 15.15 -3.89 6.05
C GLU A 251 15.90 -3.49 7.32
N ARG A 252 16.33 -2.23 7.43
CA ARG A 252 17.00 -1.71 8.62
C ARG A 252 16.11 -1.83 9.86
N ILE A 253 14.84 -1.38 9.77
CA ILE A 253 13.90 -1.43 10.89
C ILE A 253 13.61 -2.87 11.31
N ILE A 254 13.30 -3.75 10.36
CA ILE A 254 12.91 -5.13 10.64
C ILE A 254 14.11 -5.92 11.23
N LYS A 255 15.29 -5.77 10.65
CA LYS A 255 16.51 -6.41 11.19
C LYS A 255 16.85 -5.92 12.59
N ALA A 256 16.73 -4.62 12.84
CA ALA A 256 17.08 -4.04 14.13
C ALA A 256 16.18 -4.52 15.28
N SER A 257 14.87 -4.75 15.02
CA SER A 257 13.90 -5.00 16.09
C SER A 257 13.07 -6.26 15.93
N SER A 258 13.61 -7.24 15.20
CA SER A 258 13.03 -8.60 15.13
C SER A 258 14.09 -9.63 14.77
N ASN A 259 13.78 -10.89 15.06
CA ASN A 259 14.56 -12.06 14.67
C ASN A 259 13.80 -12.88 13.60
N GLU A 260 14.49 -13.82 12.97
CA GLU A 260 13.85 -14.77 12.05
C GLU A 260 12.75 -15.56 12.77
N GLY A 261 11.60 -15.73 12.12
CA GLY A 261 10.42 -16.36 12.71
C GLY A 261 9.52 -15.43 13.54
N ASP A 262 9.96 -14.21 13.90
CA ASP A 262 9.13 -13.21 14.57
C ASP A 262 8.00 -12.70 13.67
N THR A 263 6.96 -12.13 14.27
CA THR A 263 5.79 -11.59 13.57
C THR A 263 5.88 -10.08 13.43
N VAL A 264 5.89 -9.60 12.20
CA VAL A 264 5.88 -8.18 11.82
C VAL A 264 4.47 -7.77 11.40
N LEU A 265 3.94 -6.71 11.99
CA LEU A 265 2.63 -6.12 11.64
C LEU A 265 2.82 -4.77 10.94
N ASP A 266 2.17 -4.62 9.78
CA ASP A 266 1.96 -3.32 9.12
C ASP A 266 0.45 -3.06 8.99
N PRO A 267 -0.14 -2.22 9.87
CA PRO A 267 -1.58 -1.96 9.88
C PRO A 267 -2.02 -0.94 8.82
N PHE A 268 -1.09 -0.38 8.03
CA PHE A 268 -1.35 0.53 6.91
C PHE A 268 -0.48 0.13 5.72
N CYS A 269 -0.59 -1.15 5.31
CA CYS A 269 0.45 -1.77 4.49
C CYS A 269 0.57 -1.24 3.05
N GLY A 270 -0.42 -0.52 2.52
CA GLY A 270 -0.38 0.11 1.20
C GLY A 270 0.09 -0.86 0.11
N CYS A 271 1.22 -0.57 -0.52
CA CYS A 271 1.80 -1.46 -1.54
C CYS A 271 2.65 -2.61 -0.96
N GLY A 272 2.63 -2.83 0.36
CA GLY A 272 3.22 -3.98 1.03
C GLY A 272 4.74 -3.99 1.09
N THR A 273 5.40 -2.85 1.24
CA THR A 273 6.87 -2.83 1.34
C THR A 273 7.35 -3.55 2.60
N ALA A 274 6.75 -3.26 3.78
CA ALA A 274 7.11 -3.93 5.02
C ALA A 274 6.83 -5.44 4.96
N VAL A 275 5.68 -5.81 4.39
CA VAL A 275 5.27 -7.21 4.19
C VAL A 275 6.27 -7.98 3.32
N ALA A 276 6.65 -7.42 2.16
CA ALA A 276 7.59 -8.06 1.25
C ALA A 276 9.01 -8.18 1.87
N VAL A 277 9.43 -7.17 2.62
CA VAL A 277 10.73 -7.21 3.32
C VAL A 277 10.71 -8.21 4.49
N ALA A 278 9.62 -8.30 5.25
CA ALA A 278 9.46 -9.29 6.30
C ALA A 278 9.55 -10.72 5.74
N GLU A 279 8.85 -11.01 4.64
CA GLU A 279 8.95 -12.30 3.93
C GLU A 279 10.38 -12.60 3.49
N LYS A 280 11.06 -11.65 2.82
CA LYS A 280 12.44 -11.75 2.37
C LYS A 280 13.42 -12.09 3.50
N LEU A 281 13.14 -11.60 4.71
CA LEU A 281 13.98 -11.77 5.88
C LEU A 281 13.57 -12.97 6.75
N GLY A 282 12.64 -13.83 6.32
CA GLY A 282 12.19 -14.99 7.07
C GLY A 282 11.34 -14.66 8.30
N ARG A 283 10.66 -13.49 8.30
CA ARG A 283 9.70 -13.11 9.32
C ARG A 283 8.30 -13.49 8.88
N ARG A 284 7.45 -13.88 9.83
CA ARG A 284 6.00 -13.91 9.59
C ARG A 284 5.51 -12.49 9.51
N TRP A 285 4.44 -12.26 8.75
CA TRP A 285 3.91 -10.92 8.61
C TRP A 285 2.38 -10.89 8.63
N ILE A 286 1.86 -9.76 9.06
CA ILE A 286 0.46 -9.40 9.01
C ILE A 286 0.38 -8.03 8.33
N GLY A 287 -0.28 -7.96 7.18
CA GLY A 287 -0.57 -6.70 6.49
C GLY A 287 -2.05 -6.40 6.54
N ILE A 288 -2.41 -5.13 6.79
CA ILE A 288 -3.82 -4.69 6.79
C ILE A 288 -3.94 -3.47 5.88
N ASP A 289 -4.93 -3.46 5.00
CA ASP A 289 -5.30 -2.28 4.22
C ASP A 289 -6.81 -2.23 3.95
N ILE A 290 -7.35 -1.03 3.90
CA ILE A 290 -8.78 -0.78 3.68
C ILE A 290 -9.16 -0.76 2.19
N THR A 291 -8.18 -0.80 1.28
CA THR A 291 -8.42 -0.70 -0.16
C THR A 291 -8.13 -2.00 -0.90
N HIS A 292 -9.07 -2.45 -1.71
CA HIS A 292 -8.84 -3.61 -2.59
C HIS A 292 -7.69 -3.41 -3.56
N LEU A 293 -7.40 -2.16 -3.93
CA LEU A 293 -6.28 -1.83 -4.78
C LEU A 293 -4.94 -2.18 -4.11
N ALA A 294 -4.76 -1.79 -2.84
CA ALA A 294 -3.58 -2.13 -2.05
C ALA A 294 -3.44 -3.65 -1.92
N ILE A 295 -4.52 -4.34 -1.56
CA ILE A 295 -4.54 -5.81 -1.44
C ILE A 295 -4.10 -6.48 -2.75
N ALA A 296 -4.61 -6.03 -3.90
CA ALA A 296 -4.22 -6.56 -5.21
C ALA A 296 -2.73 -6.32 -5.52
N VAL A 297 -2.21 -5.12 -5.21
CA VAL A 297 -0.78 -4.79 -5.37
C VAL A 297 0.10 -5.67 -4.50
N VAL A 298 -0.25 -5.87 -3.24
CA VAL A 298 0.49 -6.73 -2.31
C VAL A 298 0.50 -8.17 -2.80
N LYS A 299 -0.66 -8.72 -3.19
CA LYS A 299 -0.78 -10.08 -3.73
C LYS A 299 0.13 -10.30 -4.95
N GLU A 300 0.12 -9.36 -5.89
CA GLU A 300 0.96 -9.45 -7.10
C GLU A 300 2.45 -9.30 -6.76
N ARG A 301 2.83 -8.34 -5.90
CA ARG A 301 4.20 -8.14 -5.44
C ARG A 301 4.77 -9.40 -4.79
N LEU A 302 4.02 -10.00 -3.88
CA LEU A 302 4.42 -11.20 -3.17
C LEU A 302 4.60 -12.39 -4.12
N LYS A 303 3.61 -12.67 -4.96
CA LYS A 303 3.70 -13.77 -5.95
C LYS A 303 4.83 -13.59 -6.95
N ARG A 304 5.11 -12.36 -7.37
CA ARG A 304 6.22 -12.06 -8.29
C ARG A 304 7.59 -12.26 -7.64
N ASN A 305 7.75 -11.80 -6.40
CA ASN A 305 9.03 -11.85 -5.70
C ASN A 305 9.28 -13.21 -5.04
N PHE A 306 8.22 -13.92 -4.70
CA PHE A 306 8.22 -15.19 -3.98
C PHE A 306 7.19 -16.14 -4.61
N PRO A 307 7.48 -16.80 -5.74
CA PRO A 307 6.50 -17.61 -6.50
C PRO A 307 5.82 -18.71 -5.68
N GLU A 308 6.54 -19.30 -4.73
CA GLU A 308 6.07 -20.41 -3.87
C GLU A 308 5.42 -19.94 -2.55
N ILE A 309 5.26 -18.62 -2.36
CA ILE A 309 4.72 -18.09 -1.10
C ILE A 309 3.29 -18.55 -0.86
N GLN A 310 3.02 -18.96 0.37
CA GLN A 310 1.68 -19.27 0.86
C GLN A 310 1.28 -18.29 1.95
N PHE A 311 0.16 -17.62 1.77
CA PHE A 311 -0.42 -16.72 2.75
C PHE A 311 -1.94 -16.71 2.64
N LYS A 312 -2.61 -16.28 3.70
CA LYS A 312 -4.07 -16.13 3.72
C LYS A 312 -4.48 -14.72 3.39
N VAL A 313 -5.61 -14.58 2.68
CA VAL A 313 -6.29 -13.29 2.51
C VAL A 313 -7.64 -13.35 3.21
N VAL A 314 -7.92 -12.39 4.07
CA VAL A 314 -9.14 -12.31 4.88
C VAL A 314 -9.84 -11.00 4.59
N GLY A 315 -11.19 -11.00 4.59
CA GLY A 315 -12.02 -9.82 4.35
C GLY A 315 -12.43 -9.63 2.88
N GLU A 316 -11.74 -10.22 1.90
CA GLU A 316 -12.21 -10.21 0.52
C GLU A 316 -13.46 -11.12 0.36
N PRO A 317 -14.42 -10.74 -0.53
CA PRO A 317 -15.53 -11.62 -0.88
C PRO A 317 -15.06 -13.00 -1.36
N LYS A 318 -15.65 -14.05 -0.82
CA LYS A 318 -15.33 -15.45 -1.20
C LYS A 318 -16.47 -16.12 -1.96
N ASP A 319 -17.62 -15.49 -1.99
CA ASP A 319 -18.84 -15.96 -2.62
C ASP A 319 -19.68 -14.80 -3.16
N LEU A 320 -20.74 -15.14 -3.89
CA LEU A 320 -21.62 -14.17 -4.50
C LEU A 320 -22.34 -13.29 -3.45
N ALA A 321 -22.64 -13.80 -2.27
CA ALA A 321 -23.28 -13.06 -1.19
C ALA A 321 -22.34 -11.97 -0.65
N GLY A 322 -21.08 -12.28 -0.39
CA GLY A 322 -20.04 -11.33 -0.01
C GLY A 322 -19.79 -10.28 -1.10
N ALA A 323 -19.78 -10.68 -2.37
CA ALA A 323 -19.64 -9.75 -3.49
C ALA A 323 -20.82 -8.75 -3.57
N LYS A 324 -22.06 -9.22 -3.36
CA LYS A 324 -23.27 -8.38 -3.30
C LYS A 324 -23.23 -7.43 -2.10
N ALA A 325 -22.81 -7.90 -0.94
CA ALA A 325 -22.62 -7.07 0.24
C ALA A 325 -21.61 -5.94 -0.02
N LEU A 326 -20.44 -6.27 -0.59
CA LEU A 326 -19.42 -5.29 -0.94
C LEU A 326 -19.96 -4.25 -1.95
N ALA A 327 -20.69 -4.69 -2.98
CA ALA A 327 -21.27 -3.80 -3.99
C ALA A 327 -22.29 -2.82 -3.39
N THR A 328 -23.05 -3.27 -2.39
CA THR A 328 -24.03 -2.44 -1.67
C THR A 328 -23.34 -1.45 -0.74
N GLN A 329 -22.29 -1.88 -0.03
CA GLN A 329 -21.55 -1.04 0.90
C GLN A 329 -20.72 0.02 0.19
N ASN A 330 -19.98 -0.39 -0.85
CA ASN A 330 -19.06 0.51 -1.56
C ASN A 330 -18.85 0.05 -3.01
N ARG A 331 -19.55 0.73 -3.93
CA ARG A 331 -19.49 0.42 -5.36
C ARG A 331 -18.08 0.52 -5.95
N TYR A 332 -17.25 1.45 -5.49
CA TYR A 332 -15.89 1.61 -6.00
C TYR A 332 -14.97 0.50 -5.52
N GLN A 333 -15.09 0.08 -4.26
CA GLN A 333 -14.33 -1.06 -3.74
C GLN A 333 -14.74 -2.35 -4.46
N PHE A 334 -16.04 -2.55 -4.72
CA PHE A 334 -16.50 -3.66 -5.54
C PHE A 334 -15.91 -3.64 -6.96
N GLN A 335 -15.90 -2.47 -7.61
CA GLN A 335 -15.32 -2.31 -8.95
C GLN A 335 -13.83 -2.69 -8.94
N TRP A 336 -13.05 -2.20 -8.00
CA TRP A 336 -11.62 -2.49 -7.92
C TRP A 336 -11.35 -3.97 -7.61
N TRP A 337 -12.12 -4.54 -6.70
CA TRP A 337 -12.06 -5.96 -6.39
C TRP A 337 -12.40 -6.82 -7.62
N ALA A 338 -13.48 -6.53 -8.33
CA ALA A 338 -13.87 -7.26 -9.53
C ALA A 338 -12.81 -7.18 -10.64
N LEU A 339 -12.21 -5.99 -10.86
CA LEU A 339 -11.09 -5.84 -11.79
C LEU A 339 -9.89 -6.71 -11.41
N SER A 340 -9.62 -6.88 -10.10
CA SER A 340 -8.53 -7.72 -9.62
C SER A 340 -8.73 -9.20 -9.93
N LEU A 341 -9.97 -9.68 -9.98
CA LEU A 341 -10.27 -11.08 -10.31
C LEU A 341 -9.79 -11.47 -11.71
N VAL A 342 -9.91 -10.57 -12.67
CA VAL A 342 -9.39 -10.78 -14.04
C VAL A 342 -7.97 -10.22 -14.22
N GLY A 343 -7.42 -9.55 -13.22
CA GLY A 343 -6.11 -8.88 -13.28
C GLY A 343 -6.09 -7.70 -14.23
N ALA A 344 -7.16 -6.95 -14.28
CA ALA A 344 -7.24 -5.69 -14.99
C ALA A 344 -6.72 -4.53 -14.13
N ARG A 345 -6.13 -3.53 -14.79
CA ARG A 345 -5.74 -2.28 -14.15
C ARG A 345 -6.93 -1.34 -14.09
N PRO A 346 -7.28 -0.81 -12.91
CA PRO A 346 -8.34 0.16 -12.81
C PRO A 346 -8.07 1.42 -13.67
N TYR A 347 -9.15 2.00 -14.25
CA TYR A 347 -9.12 3.25 -14.98
C TYR A 347 -9.95 4.29 -14.25
N GLY A 348 -9.46 5.50 -14.04
CA GLY A 348 -10.31 6.57 -13.54
C GLY A 348 -9.60 7.77 -12.92
N GLY A 349 -10.25 8.92 -12.97
CA GLY A 349 -10.08 10.05 -12.09
C GLY A 349 -8.97 11.05 -12.41
N GLY A 350 -8.52 11.20 -13.63
CA GLY A 350 -7.60 12.27 -14.05
C GLY A 350 -8.25 13.66 -14.04
N GLY A 351 -8.45 14.25 -12.86
CA GLY A 351 -8.70 15.70 -12.75
C GLY A 351 -7.41 16.48 -12.99
N LYS A 352 -7.40 17.45 -13.93
CA LYS A 352 -6.30 18.42 -14.05
C LYS A 352 -6.13 19.13 -12.72
N LYS A 353 -4.87 19.31 -12.25
CA LYS A 353 -4.52 20.11 -11.08
C LYS A 353 -5.36 21.38 -11.00
N GLY A 354 -6.11 21.57 -9.91
CA GLY A 354 -6.74 22.85 -9.56
C GLY A 354 -8.20 23.06 -9.94
N LYS A 355 -8.89 22.10 -10.55
CA LYS A 355 -10.35 22.18 -10.67
C LYS A 355 -10.95 20.99 -9.92
N LYS A 356 -11.81 21.26 -8.90
CA LYS A 356 -12.73 20.25 -8.36
C LYS A 356 -13.36 19.58 -9.59
N GLY A 357 -12.96 18.32 -9.84
CA GLY A 357 -13.45 17.60 -10.99
C GLY A 357 -14.97 17.56 -10.88
N LYS A 358 -15.69 18.22 -11.79
CA LYS A 358 -17.02 17.78 -12.14
C LYS A 358 -16.86 16.28 -12.35
N LYS A 359 -17.72 15.46 -11.73
CA LYS A 359 -17.89 14.03 -12.05
C LYS A 359 -17.83 13.95 -13.56
N GLY A 360 -16.70 13.50 -14.13
CA GLY A 360 -16.52 13.45 -15.58
C GLY A 360 -17.62 12.60 -16.14
N ALA A 361 -18.07 12.92 -17.33
CA ALA A 361 -18.99 12.08 -18.08
C ALA A 361 -18.46 10.64 -18.02
N ASP A 362 -19.32 9.69 -17.64
CA ASP A 362 -18.99 8.27 -17.56
C ASP A 362 -18.39 7.85 -18.89
N THR A 363 -17.08 7.58 -18.94
CA THR A 363 -16.39 7.21 -20.19
C THR A 363 -16.68 5.78 -20.58
N GLY A 364 -17.41 5.04 -19.75
CA GLY A 364 -17.68 3.63 -19.94
C GLY A 364 -16.47 2.71 -19.78
N ILE A 365 -15.41 3.18 -19.06
CA ILE A 365 -14.19 2.39 -18.82
C ILE A 365 -13.96 2.30 -17.32
N ASP A 366 -13.96 1.07 -16.80
CA ASP A 366 -13.63 0.81 -15.39
C ASP A 366 -12.17 0.36 -15.22
N GLY A 367 -11.63 -0.32 -16.26
CA GLY A 367 -10.24 -0.75 -16.27
C GLY A 367 -9.74 -1.19 -17.64
N PHE A 368 -8.45 -1.52 -17.70
CA PHE A 368 -7.80 -2.13 -18.86
C PHE A 368 -7.10 -3.42 -18.46
N TYR A 369 -7.31 -4.45 -19.29
CA TYR A 369 -6.54 -5.68 -19.25
C TYR A 369 -5.46 -5.62 -20.33
N TYR A 370 -4.19 -5.85 -19.97
CA TYR A 370 -3.07 -5.81 -20.91
C TYR A 370 -2.53 -7.21 -21.17
N PHE A 371 -2.20 -7.48 -22.44
CA PHE A 371 -1.64 -8.75 -22.89
C PHE A 371 -0.55 -8.55 -23.94
N ASN A 372 0.27 -9.57 -24.15
CA ASN A 372 1.34 -9.57 -25.14
C ASN A 372 0.85 -10.30 -26.42
N ASP A 373 1.05 -9.68 -27.56
CA ASP A 373 0.77 -10.27 -28.86
C ASP A 373 2.01 -10.09 -29.76
N GLY A 374 2.78 -11.17 -29.93
CA GLY A 374 3.98 -11.16 -30.78
C GLY A 374 5.03 -10.11 -30.37
N GLY A 375 5.15 -9.77 -29.08
CA GLY A 375 6.04 -8.73 -28.58
C GLY A 375 5.40 -7.34 -28.48
N ALA A 376 4.21 -7.14 -29.06
CA ALA A 376 3.47 -5.89 -28.92
C ALA A 376 2.52 -5.93 -27.72
N THR A 377 2.48 -4.85 -26.96
CA THR A 377 1.50 -4.69 -25.88
C THR A 377 0.15 -4.28 -26.46
N LYS A 378 -0.86 -5.10 -26.19
CA LYS A 378 -2.27 -4.88 -26.57
C LYS A 378 -3.12 -4.72 -25.33
N LYS A 379 -4.34 -4.20 -25.48
CA LYS A 379 -5.27 -3.96 -24.37
C LYS A 379 -6.69 -4.41 -24.67
N ALA A 380 -7.39 -4.84 -23.63
CA ALA A 380 -8.84 -4.98 -23.60
C ALA A 380 -9.45 -3.94 -22.66
N VAL A 381 -10.61 -3.37 -23.02
CA VAL A 381 -11.41 -2.53 -22.13
C VAL A 381 -12.17 -3.43 -21.15
N VAL A 382 -12.21 -3.05 -19.89
CA VAL A 382 -13.00 -3.77 -18.87
C VAL A 382 -14.07 -2.83 -18.32
N GLN A 383 -15.33 -3.31 -18.30
CA GLN A 383 -16.45 -2.67 -17.62
C GLN A 383 -16.96 -3.55 -16.50
N VAL A 384 -17.34 -2.95 -15.37
CA VAL A 384 -17.87 -3.63 -14.19
C VAL A 384 -19.26 -3.07 -13.87
N LYS A 385 -20.23 -3.95 -13.72
CA LYS A 385 -21.61 -3.59 -13.34
C LYS A 385 -22.09 -4.43 -12.16
N SER A 386 -22.58 -3.77 -11.11
CA SER A 386 -23.12 -4.41 -9.90
C SER A 386 -24.65 -4.42 -9.85
N GLY A 387 -25.33 -3.75 -10.78
CA GLY A 387 -26.79 -3.67 -10.86
C GLY A 387 -27.35 -4.39 -12.08
N LYS A 388 -28.61 -4.09 -12.42
CA LYS A 388 -29.29 -4.67 -13.59
C LYS A 388 -28.53 -4.40 -14.87
N VAL A 389 -28.39 -5.42 -15.68
CA VAL A 389 -27.66 -5.38 -16.95
C VAL A 389 -28.56 -5.80 -18.13
N GLY A 390 -28.19 -5.36 -19.32
CA GLY A 390 -28.91 -5.68 -20.55
C GLY A 390 -28.07 -5.45 -21.82
N VAL A 391 -28.64 -5.66 -22.97
CA VAL A 391 -27.97 -5.55 -24.29
C VAL A 391 -27.34 -4.19 -24.52
N SER A 392 -27.96 -3.11 -24.02
CA SER A 392 -27.45 -1.74 -24.21
C SER A 392 -26.01 -1.57 -23.66
N GLN A 393 -25.68 -2.19 -22.51
CA GLN A 393 -24.36 -2.12 -21.95
C GLN A 393 -23.31 -2.88 -22.77
N ILE A 394 -23.69 -3.97 -23.43
CA ILE A 394 -22.78 -4.68 -24.34
C ILE A 394 -22.50 -3.84 -25.60
N ARG A 395 -23.52 -3.18 -26.18
CA ARG A 395 -23.31 -2.23 -27.28
C ARG A 395 -22.45 -1.05 -26.89
N GLU A 396 -22.64 -0.52 -25.68
CA GLU A 396 -21.81 0.53 -25.12
C GLU A 396 -20.34 0.08 -24.97
N LEU A 397 -20.09 -1.12 -24.42
CA LEU A 397 -18.76 -1.69 -24.34
C LEU A 397 -18.12 -1.83 -25.75
N ASN A 398 -18.83 -2.37 -26.73
CA ASN A 398 -18.31 -2.51 -28.07
C ASN A 398 -17.93 -1.15 -28.71
N ALA A 399 -18.74 -0.12 -28.52
CA ALA A 399 -18.42 1.24 -28.97
C ALA A 399 -17.22 1.84 -28.26
N VAL A 400 -17.05 1.55 -26.94
CA VAL A 400 -15.86 1.97 -26.17
C VAL A 400 -14.60 1.25 -26.63
N VAL A 401 -14.66 -0.03 -26.92
CA VAL A 401 -13.55 -0.82 -27.50
C VAL A 401 -13.04 -0.19 -28.79
N GLU A 402 -13.94 0.16 -29.70
CA GLU A 402 -13.58 0.82 -30.95
C GLU A 402 -12.98 2.21 -30.73
N ARG A 403 -13.61 3.03 -29.90
CA ARG A 403 -13.13 4.38 -29.54
C ARG A 403 -11.72 4.37 -28.95
N GLU A 404 -11.45 3.43 -28.04
CA GLU A 404 -10.15 3.29 -27.36
C GLU A 404 -9.13 2.53 -28.19
N LYS A 405 -9.49 2.07 -29.38
CA LYS A 405 -8.65 1.21 -30.23
C LYS A 405 -8.10 0.01 -29.44
N ALA A 406 -8.97 -0.59 -28.64
CA ALA A 406 -8.67 -1.80 -27.90
C ALA A 406 -9.01 -3.02 -28.74
N GLU A 407 -8.32 -4.13 -28.50
CA GLU A 407 -8.53 -5.36 -29.28
C GLU A 407 -9.76 -6.13 -28.79
N MET A 408 -10.08 -6.04 -27.51
CA MET A 408 -11.15 -6.80 -26.86
C MET A 408 -11.88 -5.96 -25.80
N GLY A 409 -13.06 -6.44 -25.37
CA GLY A 409 -13.84 -5.89 -24.28
C GLY A 409 -14.30 -6.99 -23.31
N PHE A 410 -14.11 -6.76 -22.01
CA PHE A 410 -14.55 -7.67 -20.95
C PHE A 410 -15.63 -7.00 -20.11
N PHE A 411 -16.76 -7.67 -19.96
CA PHE A 411 -17.90 -7.19 -19.19
C PHE A 411 -18.06 -8.04 -17.93
N LEU A 412 -17.78 -7.45 -16.76
CA LEU A 412 -17.89 -8.13 -15.46
C LEU A 412 -19.21 -7.75 -14.80
N THR A 413 -20.00 -8.72 -14.33
CA THR A 413 -21.32 -8.46 -13.76
C THR A 413 -21.66 -9.36 -12.58
N LEU A 414 -22.40 -8.82 -11.58
CA LEU A 414 -23.03 -9.61 -10.51
C LEU A 414 -24.24 -10.39 -10.99
N GLU A 415 -24.96 -9.84 -11.98
CA GLU A 415 -26.18 -10.46 -12.50
C GLU A 415 -25.87 -11.40 -13.67
N PRO A 416 -26.64 -12.48 -13.85
CA PRO A 416 -26.46 -13.38 -14.98
C PRO A 416 -26.59 -12.67 -16.32
N ALA A 417 -25.77 -13.06 -17.30
CA ALA A 417 -25.90 -12.59 -18.65
C ALA A 417 -27.18 -13.11 -19.30
N THR A 418 -27.98 -12.23 -19.93
CA THR A 418 -29.14 -12.64 -20.66
C THR A 418 -28.77 -13.16 -22.05
N ARG A 419 -29.59 -14.05 -22.62
CA ARG A 419 -29.35 -14.58 -23.96
C ARG A 419 -29.15 -13.47 -25.04
N PRO A 420 -29.93 -12.36 -25.07
CA PRO A 420 -29.65 -11.26 -25.99
C PRO A 420 -28.29 -10.58 -25.77
N MET A 421 -27.77 -10.54 -24.55
CA MET A 421 -26.42 -10.00 -24.29
C MET A 421 -25.34 -10.89 -24.88
N ILE A 422 -25.47 -12.21 -24.75
CA ILE A 422 -24.54 -13.22 -25.31
C ILE A 422 -24.55 -13.14 -26.83
N GLU A 423 -25.74 -13.07 -27.45
CA GLU A 423 -25.90 -12.94 -28.90
C GLU A 423 -25.27 -11.63 -29.42
N GLU A 424 -25.41 -10.51 -28.68
CA GLU A 424 -24.83 -9.23 -29.05
C GLU A 424 -23.31 -9.22 -28.91
N ALA A 425 -22.76 -9.87 -27.87
CA ALA A 425 -21.34 -10.03 -27.70
C ALA A 425 -20.70 -10.84 -28.84
N ALA A 426 -21.37 -11.93 -29.27
CA ALA A 426 -20.92 -12.79 -30.36
C ALA A 426 -20.89 -12.08 -31.71
N LYS A 427 -21.75 -11.09 -31.95
CA LYS A 427 -21.79 -10.31 -33.20
C LYS A 427 -20.52 -9.49 -33.43
N ASN A 428 -19.74 -9.17 -32.35
CA ASN A 428 -18.52 -8.39 -32.46
C ASN A 428 -17.35 -9.20 -33.06
N GLY A 429 -17.53 -10.53 -33.24
CA GLY A 429 -16.56 -11.42 -33.87
C GLY A 429 -15.33 -11.69 -33.01
N ASP A 430 -14.24 -12.09 -33.65
CA ASP A 430 -13.02 -12.51 -32.99
C ASP A 430 -11.87 -11.53 -33.23
N PHE A 431 -11.01 -11.40 -32.23
CA PHE A 431 -9.65 -10.90 -32.36
C PHE A 431 -8.76 -12.06 -32.81
N LYS A 432 -7.86 -11.79 -33.76
CA LYS A 432 -6.81 -12.75 -34.18
C LYS A 432 -5.47 -12.21 -33.70
N ASP A 433 -4.73 -13.01 -32.95
CA ASP A 433 -3.38 -12.66 -32.55
C ASP A 433 -2.38 -12.82 -33.70
N SER A 434 -1.13 -12.41 -33.47
CA SER A 434 -0.03 -12.52 -34.44
C SER A 434 0.32 -13.97 -34.82
N PHE A 435 -0.15 -14.95 -34.06
CA PHE A 435 0.07 -16.39 -34.31
C PHE A 435 -1.12 -17.07 -34.99
N GLY A 436 -2.21 -16.31 -35.22
CA GLY A 436 -3.40 -16.82 -35.88
C GLY A 436 -4.47 -17.41 -34.95
N SER A 437 -4.25 -17.41 -33.64
CA SER A 437 -5.24 -17.83 -32.64
C SER A 437 -6.39 -16.83 -32.57
N LYS A 438 -7.61 -17.33 -32.33
CA LYS A 438 -8.82 -16.52 -32.32
C LYS A 438 -9.35 -16.41 -30.89
N TYR A 439 -9.73 -15.23 -30.49
CA TYR A 439 -10.28 -14.89 -29.18
C TYR A 439 -11.55 -14.06 -29.35
N PRO A 440 -12.67 -14.34 -28.65
CA PRO A 440 -13.89 -13.54 -28.76
C PRO A 440 -13.59 -12.08 -28.38
N LYS A 441 -13.94 -11.12 -29.26
CA LYS A 441 -13.66 -9.70 -29.00
C LYS A 441 -14.43 -9.18 -27.78
N THR A 442 -15.63 -9.69 -27.54
CA THR A 442 -16.44 -9.28 -26.39
C THR A 442 -16.76 -10.49 -25.54
N GLN A 443 -16.30 -10.45 -24.29
CA GLN A 443 -16.48 -11.56 -23.34
C GLN A 443 -17.24 -11.07 -22.12
N ILE A 444 -18.20 -11.89 -21.65
CA ILE A 444 -19.00 -11.61 -20.47
C ILE A 444 -18.63 -12.60 -19.38
N PHE A 445 -18.40 -12.07 -18.18
CA PHE A 445 -18.07 -12.84 -16.98
C PHE A 445 -19.02 -12.46 -15.87
N THR A 446 -19.70 -13.42 -15.31
CA THR A 446 -20.36 -13.23 -14.02
C THR A 446 -19.34 -13.41 -12.90
N ILE A 447 -19.54 -12.74 -11.76
CA ILE A 447 -18.69 -12.92 -10.58
C ILE A 447 -18.68 -14.39 -10.13
N GLU A 448 -19.80 -15.10 -10.27
CA GLU A 448 -19.91 -16.52 -9.96
C GLU A 448 -19.01 -17.39 -10.85
N GLU A 449 -18.97 -17.10 -12.15
CA GLU A 449 -18.06 -17.80 -13.09
C GLU A 449 -16.60 -17.53 -12.77
N LEU A 450 -16.24 -16.31 -12.37
CA LEU A 450 -14.89 -15.96 -11.97
C LEU A 450 -14.48 -16.67 -10.68
N PHE A 451 -15.38 -16.83 -9.71
CA PHE A 451 -15.15 -17.68 -8.53
C PHE A 451 -14.95 -19.15 -8.88
N SER A 452 -15.60 -19.62 -9.93
CA SER A 452 -15.46 -21.00 -10.44
C SER A 452 -14.17 -21.21 -11.23
N GLY A 453 -13.32 -20.16 -11.37
CA GLY A 453 -12.04 -20.24 -12.05
C GLY A 453 -12.07 -19.93 -13.54
N LYS A 454 -13.18 -19.37 -14.06
CA LYS A 454 -13.23 -18.87 -15.45
C LYS A 454 -12.29 -17.66 -15.57
N GLU A 455 -11.42 -17.70 -16.56
CA GLU A 455 -10.46 -16.64 -16.85
C GLU A 455 -10.77 -16.00 -18.23
N PRO A 456 -10.30 -14.75 -18.47
CA PRO A 456 -10.35 -14.15 -19.80
C PRO A 456 -9.63 -15.01 -20.86
N ASP A 457 -10.31 -15.29 -21.95
CA ASP A 457 -9.75 -15.95 -23.11
C ASP A 457 -9.00 -14.90 -23.94
N ALA A 458 -7.69 -14.81 -23.74
CA ALA A 458 -6.82 -13.79 -24.31
C ALA A 458 -5.37 -14.30 -24.43
N PRO A 459 -4.53 -13.73 -25.30
CA PRO A 459 -3.10 -14.03 -25.33
C PRO A 459 -2.43 -13.77 -23.96
N GLN A 460 -1.14 -14.12 -23.86
CA GLN A 460 -0.38 -14.07 -22.61
C GLN A 460 -0.59 -12.75 -21.85
N LYS A 461 -1.21 -12.84 -20.70
CA LYS A 461 -1.46 -11.71 -19.79
C LYS A 461 -0.17 -11.03 -19.36
N LEU A 462 -0.17 -9.70 -19.37
CA LEU A 462 0.90 -8.91 -18.78
C LEU A 462 0.60 -8.64 -17.30
N PRO A 463 1.62 -8.62 -16.44
CA PRO A 463 1.45 -8.30 -15.02
C PRO A 463 0.74 -6.94 -14.83
N VAL A 464 -0.18 -6.86 -13.87
CA VAL A 464 -0.99 -5.64 -13.61
C VAL A 464 -0.09 -4.44 -13.28
N PHE A 465 1.03 -4.68 -12.61
CA PHE A 465 2.00 -3.66 -12.18
C PHE A 465 3.41 -3.90 -12.76
N SER A 466 3.52 -4.35 -14.04
CA SER A 466 4.83 -4.58 -14.66
C SER A 466 5.65 -3.30 -14.73
N LEU A 467 6.85 -3.38 -14.19
CA LEU A 467 7.95 -2.51 -14.57
C LEU A 467 8.34 -2.82 -16.01
N ASN A 468 8.62 -1.79 -16.82
CA ASN A 468 9.14 -1.97 -18.18
C ASN A 468 10.42 -2.84 -18.17
N THR A 469 10.31 -4.13 -18.42
CA THR A 469 11.44 -5.06 -18.58
C THR A 469 11.97 -5.14 -20.00
N THR A 470 11.50 -4.32 -20.93
CA THR A 470 11.85 -4.39 -22.36
C THR A 470 13.23 -3.83 -22.73
N ALA A 471 14.11 -3.55 -21.77
CA ALA A 471 15.44 -3.00 -22.06
C ALA A 471 16.64 -3.86 -21.61
N CYS A 472 16.43 -5.06 -21.05
CA CYS A 472 17.54 -5.86 -20.52
C CYS A 472 18.03 -7.01 -21.43
N ASN A 473 17.31 -7.38 -22.48
CA ASN A 473 17.74 -8.50 -23.35
C ASN A 473 18.55 -8.08 -24.59
N ALA A 474 18.77 -6.79 -24.82
CA ALA A 474 19.56 -6.32 -25.95
C ALA A 474 21.09 -6.08 -25.64
N ALA A 475 21.47 -6.15 -24.37
CA ALA A 475 22.85 -5.86 -23.94
C ALA A 475 23.71 -7.13 -23.67
N ALA A 476 23.11 -8.31 -23.72
CA ALA A 476 23.82 -9.57 -23.44
C ALA A 476 24.35 -10.32 -24.69
N SER A 477 24.07 -9.83 -25.92
CA SER A 477 24.47 -10.49 -27.15
C SER A 477 25.47 -9.71 -28.01
N GLY A 478 26.15 -8.72 -27.45
CA GLY A 478 27.11 -7.91 -28.22
C GLY A 478 28.38 -7.58 -27.48
N ARG A 479 29.20 -8.57 -27.13
CA ARG A 479 30.67 -8.46 -27.02
C ARG A 479 31.26 -9.86 -27.14
N LYS A 480 31.70 -10.18 -28.34
CA LYS A 480 32.91 -10.97 -28.57
C LYS A 480 34.04 -10.03 -28.83
#